data_e2eb40a3a26a8f24aec0880f521a99e2
#
_entry.id   e2eb40a3a26a8f24aec0880f521a99e2
#
_cell.length_a   1.000
_cell.length_b   1.000
_cell.length_c   1.000
_cell.angle_alpha   90.00
_cell.angle_beta   90.00
_cell.angle_gamma   90.00
#
_symmetry.space_group_name_H-M   'P 1'
#
loop_
_entity.id
_entity.type
_entity.pdbx_description
1 polymer ?
#
loop_
_entity_poly.entity_id
_entity_poly.type
_entity_poly.pdbx_seq_one_letter_code
_entity_poly.pdbx_strand_id
1 'polypeptide(L)'
;MIKKTFKPPKVLSKNSSYSSLSEYQKDYDLSINNNDQFWSKIANRLDWIKKWKKTSDVDFTKPSIKWFLNGKLNVSYNCLDRHIVNGNGDRIALYWEGNDTSEDITLSYKQPYGEVNKFANVLKKNKITKGDR
;
A
#
# COMPACT_ATOMS: atom_id res chain seq x y z
N MET A 1 -16.11 -6.38 35.41
CA MET A 1 -16.70 -7.16 34.29
C MET A 1 -15.60 -8.01 33.66
N ILE A 2 -15.79 -9.34 33.58
CA ILE A 2 -14.85 -10.22 32.89
C ILE A 2 -15.04 -10.00 31.40
N LYS A 3 -14.01 -9.48 30.71
CA LYS A 3 -14.04 -9.35 29.24
C LYS A 3 -14.09 -10.74 28.63
N LYS A 4 -15.25 -11.12 28.08
CA LYS A 4 -15.41 -12.39 27.38
C LYS A 4 -14.58 -12.35 26.08
N THR A 5 -13.56 -13.18 25.99
CA THR A 5 -12.73 -13.31 24.79
C THR A 5 -13.11 -14.54 24.00
N PHE A 6 -13.05 -14.47 22.68
CA PHE A 6 -13.35 -15.56 21.78
C PHE A 6 -12.09 -15.90 20.97
N LYS A 7 -11.78 -17.19 20.85
CA LYS A 7 -10.69 -17.64 19.99
C LYS A 7 -11.11 -17.51 18.51
N PRO A 8 -10.27 -16.96 17.63
CA PRO A 8 -10.57 -16.91 16.22
C PRO A 8 -10.65 -18.32 15.61
N PRO A 9 -11.47 -18.54 14.56
CA PRO A 9 -11.49 -19.80 13.84
C PRO A 9 -10.11 -20.17 13.30
N LYS A 10 -9.72 -21.44 13.38
CA LYS A 10 -8.38 -21.91 12.95
C LYS A 10 -8.06 -21.57 11.49
N VAL A 11 -9.07 -21.62 10.60
CA VAL A 11 -8.90 -21.29 9.17
C VAL A 11 -8.48 -19.82 8.98
N LEU A 12 -9.10 -18.90 9.74
CA LEU A 12 -8.75 -17.47 9.67
C LEU A 12 -7.37 -17.22 10.27
N SER A 13 -7.04 -17.84 11.41
CA SER A 13 -5.73 -17.68 12.05
C SER A 13 -4.59 -18.18 11.16
N LYS A 14 -4.78 -19.28 10.43
CA LYS A 14 -3.78 -19.85 9.52
C LYS A 14 -3.47 -18.95 8.33
N ASN A 15 -4.47 -18.21 7.83
CA ASN A 15 -4.36 -17.39 6.62
C ASN A 15 -4.18 -15.89 6.94
N SER A 16 -4.11 -15.52 8.23
CA SER A 16 -3.89 -14.12 8.64
C SER A 16 -2.42 -13.74 8.59
N SER A 17 -2.15 -12.43 8.50
CA SER A 17 -0.79 -11.86 8.52
C SER A 17 -0.05 -12.15 9.83
N TYR A 18 -0.78 -12.37 10.93
CA TYR A 18 -0.25 -12.81 12.22
C TYR A 18 -0.91 -14.11 12.63
N SER A 19 -0.11 -15.13 12.88
CA SER A 19 -0.60 -16.45 13.31
C SER A 19 -0.91 -16.48 14.82
N SER A 20 -0.36 -15.55 15.59
CA SER A 20 -0.50 -15.47 17.04
C SER A 20 -0.48 -14.04 17.57
N LEU A 21 -1.06 -13.85 18.77
CA LEU A 21 -0.98 -12.59 19.51
C LEU A 21 0.47 -12.19 19.83
N SER A 22 1.34 -13.18 20.07
CA SER A 22 2.76 -12.94 20.36
C SER A 22 3.50 -12.34 19.17
N GLU A 23 3.21 -12.79 17.94
CA GLU A 23 3.78 -12.18 16.72
C GLU A 23 3.30 -10.76 16.53
N TYR A 24 2.00 -10.52 16.69
CA TYR A 24 1.45 -9.18 16.66
C TYR A 24 2.12 -8.26 17.69
N GLN A 25 2.25 -8.73 18.94
CA GLN A 25 2.83 -7.94 20.02
C GLN A 25 4.29 -7.56 19.73
N LYS A 26 5.09 -8.46 19.16
CA LYS A 26 6.48 -8.17 18.76
C LYS A 26 6.54 -7.05 17.71
N ASP A 27 5.72 -7.12 16.68
CA ASP A 27 5.71 -6.07 15.65
C ASP A 27 5.13 -4.76 16.20
N TYR A 28 4.15 -4.82 17.09
CA TYR A 28 3.63 -3.65 17.79
C TYR A 28 4.70 -2.97 18.66
N ASP A 29 5.40 -3.75 19.49
CA ASP A 29 6.48 -3.23 20.34
C ASP A 29 7.61 -2.64 19.50
N LEU A 30 7.96 -3.27 18.38
CA LEU A 30 8.92 -2.74 17.43
C LEU A 30 8.45 -1.41 16.82
N SER A 31 7.16 -1.30 16.49
CA SER A 31 6.59 -0.07 15.92
C SER A 31 6.61 1.12 16.87
N ILE A 32 6.60 0.86 18.18
CA ILE A 32 6.66 1.90 19.22
C ILE A 32 8.10 2.20 19.63
N ASN A 33 8.90 1.15 19.90
CA ASN A 33 10.23 1.29 20.49
C ASN A 33 11.33 1.53 19.46
N ASN A 34 11.12 1.09 18.20
CA ASN A 34 12.06 1.30 17.09
C ASN A 34 11.27 1.54 15.78
N ASN A 35 10.63 2.69 15.74
CA ASN A 35 9.73 3.10 14.67
C ASN A 35 10.41 3.07 13.29
N ASP A 36 11.64 3.57 13.19
CA ASP A 36 12.39 3.60 11.92
C ASP A 36 12.67 2.19 11.39
N GLN A 37 13.02 1.24 12.26
CA GLN A 37 13.24 -0.15 11.86
C GLN A 37 11.93 -0.81 11.40
N PHE A 38 10.85 -0.60 12.13
CA PHE A 38 9.54 -1.12 11.76
C PHE A 38 9.10 -0.63 10.39
N TRP A 39 9.09 0.69 10.16
CA TRP A 39 8.65 1.26 8.90
C TRP A 39 9.59 0.97 7.73
N SER A 40 10.89 0.84 7.98
CA SER A 40 11.84 0.34 6.96
C SER A 40 11.51 -1.08 6.52
N LYS A 41 11.21 -1.98 7.47
CA LYS A 41 10.76 -3.35 7.18
C LYS A 41 9.50 -3.34 6.31
N ILE A 42 8.50 -2.54 6.69
CA ILE A 42 7.23 -2.42 5.94
C ILE A 42 7.46 -1.84 4.54
N ALA A 43 8.25 -0.77 4.42
CA ALA A 43 8.52 -0.09 3.16
C ALA A 43 9.31 -0.93 2.15
N ASN A 44 10.09 -1.90 2.62
CA ASN A 44 10.80 -2.85 1.73
C ASN A 44 9.86 -3.77 0.93
N ARG A 45 8.56 -3.82 1.24
CA ARG A 45 7.56 -4.53 0.44
C ARG A 45 7.19 -3.80 -0.85
N LEU A 46 7.58 -2.53 -0.98
CA LEU A 46 7.32 -1.70 -2.14
C LEU A 46 8.52 -1.70 -3.09
N ASP A 47 8.26 -1.53 -4.38
CA ASP A 47 9.28 -1.40 -5.41
C ASP A 47 9.70 0.07 -5.49
N TRP A 48 10.93 0.35 -5.06
CA TRP A 48 11.50 1.68 -5.05
C TRP A 48 12.38 1.91 -6.27
N ILE A 49 12.16 3.02 -6.97
CA ILE A 49 13.08 3.51 -8.01
C ILE A 49 14.43 3.89 -7.37
N LYS A 50 14.36 4.49 -6.19
CA LYS A 50 15.52 4.82 -5.36
C LYS A 50 15.15 4.62 -3.89
N LYS A 51 15.89 3.77 -3.17
CA LYS A 51 15.69 3.60 -1.73
C LYS A 51 16.01 4.88 -0.97
N TRP A 52 15.39 5.05 0.16
CA TRP A 52 15.59 6.18 1.06
C TRP A 52 16.95 6.10 1.79
N LYS A 53 17.43 7.24 2.26
CA LYS A 53 18.65 7.34 3.08
C LYS A 53 18.35 7.34 4.58
N LYS A 54 17.21 7.93 4.99
CA LYS A 54 16.75 8.02 6.37
C LYS A 54 15.26 7.73 6.38
N THR A 55 14.79 6.90 7.30
CA THR A 55 13.39 6.45 7.33
C THR A 55 12.46 7.56 7.76
N SER A 56 12.79 8.26 8.85
CA SER A 56 12.01 9.39 9.31
C SER A 56 12.88 10.56 9.78
N ASP A 57 12.34 11.75 9.67
CA ASP A 57 12.89 13.00 10.21
C ASP A 57 11.71 13.83 10.71
N VAL A 58 11.36 13.60 11.96
CA VAL A 58 10.13 14.11 12.57
C VAL A 58 10.48 14.95 13.79
N ASP A 59 10.03 16.19 13.78
CA ASP A 59 10.13 17.11 14.92
C ASP A 59 8.75 17.76 15.13
N PHE A 60 8.05 17.36 16.18
CA PHE A 60 6.74 17.90 16.52
C PHE A 60 6.82 19.29 17.17
N THR A 61 7.99 19.74 17.64
CA THR A 61 8.18 21.10 18.17
C THR A 61 8.29 22.13 17.04
N LYS A 62 8.72 21.68 15.87
CA LYS A 62 8.69 22.41 14.60
C LYS A 62 7.84 21.57 13.67
N PRO A 63 6.73 22.04 13.10
CA PRO A 63 5.83 21.20 12.29
C PRO A 63 6.54 20.67 11.03
N SER A 64 7.53 19.79 11.24
CA SER A 64 8.35 19.14 10.23
C SER A 64 8.19 17.63 10.35
N ILE A 65 7.49 17.03 9.39
CA ILE A 65 7.28 15.59 9.32
C ILE A 65 7.75 15.12 7.94
N LYS A 66 8.84 14.36 7.91
CA LYS A 66 9.39 13.82 6.67
C LYS A 66 9.62 12.32 6.83
N TRP A 67 9.15 11.54 5.85
CA TRP A 67 9.33 10.11 5.78
C TRP A 67 10.09 9.70 4.53
N PHE A 68 10.90 8.64 4.64
CA PHE A 68 11.64 8.03 3.55
C PHE A 68 12.46 9.04 2.73
N LEU A 69 13.31 9.80 3.42
CA LEU A 69 14.06 10.91 2.85
C LEU A 69 14.90 10.48 1.66
N ASN A 70 14.77 11.24 0.57
CA ASN A 70 15.43 10.98 -0.73
C ASN A 70 15.00 9.65 -1.40
N GLY A 71 14.01 8.95 -0.86
CA GLY A 71 13.36 7.82 -1.53
C GLY A 71 12.56 8.30 -2.75
N LYS A 72 12.48 7.46 -3.78
CA LYS A 72 11.65 7.69 -4.97
C LYS A 72 10.92 6.40 -5.32
N LEU A 73 9.62 6.47 -5.47
CA LEU A 73 8.80 5.37 -5.96
C LEU A 73 7.72 5.91 -6.91
N ASN A 74 7.13 5.02 -7.69
CA ASN A 74 5.93 5.29 -8.46
C ASN A 74 4.77 4.51 -7.81
N VAL A 75 3.73 5.23 -7.38
CA VAL A 75 2.56 4.63 -6.74
C VAL A 75 1.77 3.79 -7.76
N SER A 76 1.54 4.31 -8.96
CA SER A 76 0.84 3.59 -10.03
C SER A 76 1.55 2.27 -10.35
N TYR A 77 2.88 2.28 -10.50
CA TYR A 77 3.68 1.08 -10.70
C TYR A 77 3.45 0.06 -9.58
N ASN A 78 3.51 0.49 -8.33
CA ASN A 78 3.32 -0.39 -7.18
C ASN A 78 1.90 -0.96 -7.09
N CYS A 79 0.89 -0.22 -7.55
CA CYS A 79 -0.50 -0.64 -7.51
C CYS A 79 -0.91 -1.53 -8.69
N LEU A 80 -0.31 -1.34 -9.86
CA LEU A 80 -0.76 -1.97 -11.11
C LEU A 80 0.36 -2.76 -11.80
N ASP A 81 1.38 -2.07 -12.30
CA ASP A 81 2.38 -2.63 -13.21
C ASP A 81 3.09 -3.85 -12.62
N ARG A 82 3.57 -3.74 -11.37
CA ARG A 82 4.30 -4.84 -10.71
C ARG A 82 3.47 -6.11 -10.59
N HIS A 83 2.15 -5.99 -10.43
CA HIS A 83 1.27 -7.15 -10.35
C HIS A 83 1.14 -7.85 -11.69
N ILE A 84 1.15 -7.09 -12.78
CA ILE A 84 1.16 -7.65 -14.15
C ILE A 84 2.48 -8.33 -14.42
N VAL A 85 3.61 -7.68 -14.11
CA VAL A 85 4.96 -8.25 -14.24
C VAL A 85 5.09 -9.56 -13.45
N ASN A 86 4.47 -9.63 -12.27
CA ASN A 86 4.46 -10.83 -11.42
C ASN A 86 3.42 -11.90 -11.84
N GLY A 87 2.83 -11.80 -13.05
CA GLY A 87 1.90 -12.79 -13.59
C GLY A 87 0.46 -12.72 -13.03
N ASN A 88 0.13 -11.65 -12.29
CA ASN A 88 -1.20 -11.48 -11.70
C ASN A 88 -2.15 -10.62 -12.54
N GLY A 89 -1.82 -10.38 -13.81
CA GLY A 89 -2.56 -9.47 -14.68
C GLY A 89 -4.05 -9.80 -14.84
N ASP A 90 -4.42 -11.08 -14.82
CA ASP A 90 -5.80 -11.55 -14.97
C ASP A 90 -6.56 -11.68 -13.63
N ARG A 91 -5.86 -11.45 -12.49
CA ARG A 91 -6.53 -11.41 -11.18
C ARG A 91 -7.35 -10.14 -11.05
N ILE A 92 -8.45 -10.23 -10.30
CA ILE A 92 -9.31 -9.07 -10.00
C ILE A 92 -8.52 -8.09 -9.12
N ALA A 93 -8.45 -6.83 -9.59
CA ALA A 93 -7.80 -5.73 -8.90
C ALA A 93 -8.82 -4.84 -8.18
N LEU A 94 -10.04 -4.72 -8.74
CA LEU A 94 -11.06 -3.81 -8.25
C LEU A 94 -12.45 -4.43 -8.41
N TYR A 95 -13.24 -4.32 -7.37
CA TYR A 95 -14.70 -4.42 -7.41
C TYR A 95 -15.28 -3.04 -7.19
N TRP A 96 -16.11 -2.60 -8.10
CA TRP A 96 -16.89 -1.37 -7.95
C TRP A 96 -18.36 -1.72 -7.87
N GLU A 97 -19.06 -1.13 -6.93
CA GLU A 97 -20.48 -1.33 -6.71
C GLU A 97 -21.18 0.05 -6.68
N GLY A 98 -22.22 0.21 -7.49
CA GLY A 98 -23.02 1.44 -7.56
C GLY A 98 -24.07 1.51 -6.45
N ASN A 99 -24.86 2.59 -6.48
CA ASN A 99 -26.02 2.70 -5.60
C ASN A 99 -27.12 1.69 -5.96
N ASP A 100 -27.25 1.35 -7.23
CA ASP A 100 -28.10 0.26 -7.69
C ASP A 100 -27.27 -1.04 -7.68
N THR A 101 -27.81 -2.09 -7.07
CA THR A 101 -27.15 -3.39 -6.95
C THR A 101 -26.95 -4.11 -8.30
N SER A 102 -27.57 -3.62 -9.37
CA SER A 102 -27.34 -4.08 -10.75
C SER A 102 -26.14 -3.39 -11.42
N GLU A 103 -25.60 -2.33 -10.82
CA GLU A 103 -24.46 -1.57 -11.32
C GLU A 103 -23.18 -1.99 -10.59
N ASP A 104 -22.64 -3.15 -10.96
CA ASP A 104 -21.34 -3.62 -10.46
C ASP A 104 -20.35 -3.79 -11.62
N ILE A 105 -19.09 -3.48 -11.32
CA ILE A 105 -17.98 -3.66 -12.26
C ILE A 105 -16.84 -4.40 -11.58
N THR A 106 -16.35 -5.43 -12.24
CA THR A 106 -15.17 -6.16 -11.82
C THR A 106 -14.05 -5.93 -12.83
N LEU A 107 -12.90 -5.41 -12.37
CA LEU A 107 -11.75 -5.12 -13.21
C LEU A 107 -10.54 -5.97 -12.79
N SER A 108 -9.91 -6.64 -13.77
CA SER A 108 -8.60 -7.28 -13.58
C SER A 108 -7.48 -6.21 -13.57
N TYR A 109 -6.24 -6.56 -13.13
CA TYR A 109 -5.12 -5.61 -13.15
C TYR A 109 -4.79 -5.06 -14.54
N LYS A 110 -4.99 -5.84 -15.61
CA LYS A 110 -4.74 -5.39 -17.00
C LYS A 110 -5.63 -4.23 -17.43
N GLN A 111 -6.89 -4.20 -16.98
CA GLN A 111 -7.86 -3.19 -17.41
C GLN A 111 -7.53 -1.79 -16.85
N PRO A 112 -7.40 -1.57 -15.53
CA PRO A 112 -6.96 -0.28 -14.98
C PRO A 112 -5.58 0.13 -15.48
N TYR A 113 -4.66 -0.80 -15.69
CA TYR A 113 -3.35 -0.50 -16.28
C TYR A 113 -3.48 0.14 -17.66
N GLY A 114 -4.33 -0.40 -18.52
CA GLY A 114 -4.60 0.18 -19.84
C GLY A 114 -5.18 1.60 -19.75
N GLU A 115 -6.17 1.80 -18.89
CA GLU A 115 -6.83 3.10 -18.71
C GLU A 115 -5.91 4.16 -18.09
N VAL A 116 -5.11 3.79 -17.09
CA VAL A 116 -4.11 4.69 -16.48
C VAL A 116 -3.07 5.13 -17.51
N ASN A 117 -2.60 4.24 -18.39
CA ASN A 117 -1.67 4.61 -19.46
C ASN A 117 -2.30 5.56 -20.48
N LYS A 118 -3.56 5.34 -20.88
CA LYS A 118 -4.30 6.26 -21.75
C LYS A 118 -4.41 7.64 -21.11
N PHE A 119 -4.83 7.70 -19.85
CA PHE A 119 -4.97 8.96 -19.11
C PHE A 119 -3.63 9.68 -18.94
N ALA A 120 -2.55 8.97 -18.63
CA ALA A 120 -1.21 9.53 -18.57
C ALA A 120 -0.78 10.17 -19.91
N ASN A 121 -1.14 9.58 -21.04
CA ASN A 121 -0.89 10.16 -22.35
C ASN A 121 -1.71 11.43 -22.60
N VAL A 122 -2.97 11.51 -22.12
CA VAL A 122 -3.77 12.73 -22.15
C VAL A 122 -3.12 13.85 -21.34
N LEU A 123 -2.62 13.56 -20.13
CA LEU A 123 -1.91 14.53 -19.30
C LEU A 123 -0.65 15.06 -20.02
N LYS A 124 0.16 14.17 -20.58
CA LYS A 124 1.35 14.55 -21.38
C LYS A 124 1.00 15.44 -22.58
N LYS A 125 -0.06 15.07 -23.34
CA LYS A 125 -0.53 15.86 -24.49
C LYS A 125 -0.93 17.27 -24.07
N ASN A 126 -1.52 17.43 -22.90
CA ASN A 126 -1.88 18.73 -22.32
C ASN A 126 -0.73 19.42 -21.59
N LYS A 127 0.53 18.90 -21.71
CA LYS A 127 1.75 19.45 -21.11
C LYS A 127 1.69 19.57 -19.59
N ILE A 128 0.89 18.75 -18.94
CA ILE A 128 0.81 18.70 -17.47
C ILE A 128 2.09 18.06 -16.93
N THR A 129 2.71 18.75 -15.99
CA THR A 129 4.00 18.40 -15.41
C THR A 129 3.93 18.33 -13.89
N LYS A 130 5.02 17.89 -13.27
CA LYS A 130 5.10 17.82 -11.81
C LYS A 130 4.95 19.20 -11.18
N GLY A 131 3.97 19.38 -10.33
CA GLY A 131 3.68 20.62 -9.61
C GLY A 131 2.50 21.41 -10.16
N ASP A 132 1.95 21.01 -11.31
CA ASP A 132 0.73 21.60 -11.85
C ASP A 132 -0.47 21.28 -10.96
N ARG A 133 -1.44 22.21 -10.94
CA ARG A 133 -2.69 22.12 -10.18
C ARG A 133 -3.89 22.27 -11.10
#